data_128d67b7f97220211fbbd3be175080b7
#
_entry.id   128d67b7f97220211fbbd3be175080b7
#
_cell.length_a   1.000
_cell.length_b   1.000
_cell.length_c   1.000
_cell.angle_alpha   90.00
_cell.angle_beta   90.00
_cell.angle_gamma   90.00
#
_symmetry.space_group_name_H-M   'P 1'
#
loop_
_entity.id
_entity.type
_entity.pdbx_description
1 polymer ?
#
loop_
_entity_poly.entity_id
_entity_poly.type
_entity_poly.pdbx_seq_one_letter_code
_entity_poly.pdbx_strand_id
1 'polypeptide(L)'
;TPRQKIVAVENTQTVEQALQLAVENNFSRYPVYEEDLDNIIGLVHIKDLIAVYMKDPKTPVAGMVDKAIVTHPTKDVSELLQRMQREKIHMAVVVDEYGQTEGIVTMEDILEEIVGNILDEHDEEQPEEIQKQSEDEYLVDGGATLEDLEDLLGIEFPDEDFETVNGFLLYEHGRLPEEGESFKIEYQGYEFIPVKIEDNRIITVKITKLKEEE
;
A
#
# COMPACT_ATOMS: atom_id res chain seq x y z
N THR A 1 3.30 -3.47 -6.64
CA THR A 1 4.24 -2.34 -6.88
C THR A 1 4.45 -2.15 -8.37
N PRO A 2 4.06 -0.99 -8.99
CA PRO A 2 4.21 -0.73 -10.42
C PRO A 2 5.67 -0.44 -10.80
N ARG A 3 6.00 -0.60 -12.11
CA ARG A 3 7.35 -0.45 -12.67
C ARG A 3 8.11 0.81 -12.20
N GLN A 4 7.43 1.96 -12.18
CA GLN A 4 8.05 3.26 -11.86
C GLN A 4 8.52 3.35 -10.39
N LYS A 5 8.00 2.48 -9.53
CA LYS A 5 8.33 2.42 -8.10
C LYS A 5 9.25 1.24 -7.75
N ILE A 6 9.69 0.44 -8.73
CA ILE A 6 10.60 -0.68 -8.47
C ILE A 6 11.97 -0.13 -8.08
N VAL A 7 12.44 -0.51 -6.90
CA VAL A 7 13.83 -0.34 -6.49
C VAL A 7 14.56 -1.64 -6.78
N ALA A 8 15.53 -1.62 -7.68
CA ALA A 8 16.25 -2.79 -8.15
C ALA A 8 17.77 -2.56 -8.15
N VAL A 9 18.52 -3.64 -8.17
CA VAL A 9 20.00 -3.66 -8.17
C VAL A 9 20.48 -4.11 -9.55
N GLU A 10 21.45 -3.40 -10.13
CA GLU A 10 22.10 -3.86 -11.36
C GLU A 10 23.08 -4.99 -11.04
N ASN A 11 23.14 -6.03 -11.88
CA ASN A 11 23.97 -7.20 -11.66
C ASN A 11 25.48 -6.89 -11.57
N THR A 12 25.91 -5.79 -12.18
CA THR A 12 27.30 -5.29 -12.15
C THR A 12 27.68 -4.58 -10.86
N GLN A 13 26.71 -4.14 -10.07
CA GLN A 13 26.97 -3.46 -8.80
C GLN A 13 27.63 -4.40 -7.78
N THR A 14 28.42 -3.77 -6.89
CA THR A 14 29.02 -4.50 -5.77
C THR A 14 28.03 -4.69 -4.64
N VAL A 15 28.31 -5.65 -3.77
CA VAL A 15 27.53 -5.89 -2.54
C VAL A 15 27.44 -4.63 -1.67
N GLU A 16 28.52 -3.85 -1.58
CA GLU A 16 28.53 -2.58 -0.85
C GLU A 16 27.50 -1.59 -1.41
N GLN A 17 27.46 -1.42 -2.74
CA GLN A 17 26.51 -0.53 -3.40
C GLN A 17 25.05 -1.00 -3.23
N ALA A 18 24.83 -2.32 -3.35
CA ALA A 18 23.50 -2.91 -3.14
C ALA A 18 23.04 -2.75 -1.69
N LEU A 19 23.92 -2.88 -0.72
CA LEU A 19 23.58 -2.64 0.70
C LEU A 19 23.30 -1.18 0.99
N GLN A 20 24.01 -0.24 0.37
CA GLN A 20 23.71 1.19 0.51
C GLN A 20 22.30 1.49 0.01
N LEU A 21 21.90 0.97 -1.16
CA LEU A 21 20.53 1.06 -1.68
C LEU A 21 19.52 0.45 -0.70
N ALA A 22 19.86 -0.70 -0.09
CA ALA A 22 19.00 -1.38 0.85
C ALA A 22 18.77 -0.60 2.15
N VAL A 23 19.78 0.11 2.64
CA VAL A 23 19.65 0.98 3.83
C VAL A 23 18.74 2.18 3.56
N GLU A 24 18.78 2.72 2.33
CA GLU A 24 17.94 3.87 1.95
C GLU A 24 16.47 3.50 1.77
N ASN A 25 16.17 2.26 1.38
CA ASN A 25 14.82 1.84 0.99
C ASN A 25 14.15 0.84 1.95
N ASN A 26 14.90 0.25 2.90
CA ASN A 26 14.40 -0.66 3.94
C ASN A 26 13.63 -1.92 3.45
N PHE A 27 13.86 -2.40 2.23
CA PHE A 27 13.26 -3.64 1.76
C PHE A 27 14.12 -4.87 2.08
N SER A 28 13.48 -6.04 2.24
CA SER A 28 14.18 -7.30 2.50
C SER A 28 14.72 -7.96 1.24
N ARG A 29 14.12 -7.73 0.08
CA ARG A 29 14.47 -8.34 -1.21
C ARG A 29 14.45 -7.30 -2.32
N TYR A 30 15.37 -7.47 -3.26
CA TYR A 30 15.54 -6.57 -4.40
C TYR A 30 15.58 -7.37 -5.68
N PRO A 31 14.82 -6.97 -6.73
CA PRO A 31 15.05 -7.48 -8.08
C PRO A 31 16.47 -7.14 -8.54
N VAL A 32 17.10 -8.08 -9.24
CA VAL A 32 18.39 -7.86 -9.91
C VAL A 32 18.16 -7.87 -11.40
N TYR A 33 18.62 -6.83 -12.08
CA TYR A 33 18.46 -6.67 -13.52
C TYR A 33 19.80 -6.62 -14.25
N GLU A 34 19.79 -6.91 -15.53
CA GLU A 34 20.92 -6.79 -16.45
C GLU A 34 20.52 -5.85 -17.59
N GLU A 35 21.31 -4.79 -17.81
CA GLU A 35 21.09 -3.72 -18.77
C GLU A 35 19.91 -2.79 -18.42
N ASP A 36 18.69 -3.31 -18.33
CA ASP A 36 17.50 -2.55 -17.97
C ASP A 36 16.48 -3.35 -17.14
N LEU A 37 15.43 -2.68 -16.64
CA LEU A 37 14.39 -3.30 -15.81
C LEU A 37 13.49 -4.31 -16.55
N ASP A 38 13.55 -4.38 -17.88
CA ASP A 38 12.83 -5.41 -18.63
C ASP A 38 13.54 -6.75 -18.59
N ASN A 39 14.82 -6.74 -18.22
CA ASN A 39 15.63 -7.94 -18.05
C ASN A 39 15.95 -8.21 -16.57
N ILE A 40 14.93 -8.49 -15.77
CA ILE A 40 15.12 -8.93 -14.37
C ILE A 40 15.57 -10.39 -14.38
N ILE A 41 16.83 -10.62 -13.97
CA ILE A 41 17.47 -11.94 -13.97
C ILE A 41 17.20 -12.74 -12.69
N GLY A 42 16.71 -12.11 -11.64
CA GLY A 42 16.36 -12.76 -10.39
C GLY A 42 16.22 -11.80 -9.22
N LEU A 43 16.42 -12.32 -8.02
CA LEU A 43 16.25 -11.60 -6.75
C LEU A 43 17.51 -11.72 -5.90
N VAL A 44 17.75 -10.75 -5.02
CA VAL A 44 18.75 -10.85 -3.97
C VAL A 44 18.12 -10.49 -2.62
N HIS A 45 18.47 -11.22 -1.57
CA HIS A 45 18.02 -10.97 -0.22
C HIS A 45 19.08 -10.18 0.57
N ILE A 46 18.64 -9.16 1.36
CA ILE A 46 19.55 -8.33 2.16
C ILE A 46 20.44 -9.17 3.11
N LYS A 47 19.93 -10.28 3.67
CA LYS A 47 20.73 -11.17 4.53
C LYS A 47 21.92 -11.78 3.82
N ASP A 48 21.76 -12.13 2.53
CA ASP A 48 22.83 -12.71 1.74
C ASP A 48 23.87 -11.65 1.36
N LEU A 49 23.41 -10.43 1.04
CA LEU A 49 24.30 -9.28 0.83
C LEU A 49 25.15 -9.00 2.07
N ILE A 50 24.55 -8.99 3.27
CA ILE A 50 25.27 -8.78 4.54
C ILE A 50 26.31 -9.90 4.75
N ALA A 51 25.92 -11.16 4.52
CA ALA A 51 26.83 -12.30 4.72
C ALA A 51 28.08 -12.25 3.78
N VAL A 52 27.90 -11.74 2.56
CA VAL A 52 29.03 -11.57 1.62
C VAL A 52 29.82 -10.30 1.90
N TYR A 53 29.13 -9.20 2.25
CA TYR A 53 29.76 -7.93 2.65
C TYR A 53 30.80 -8.11 3.75
N MET A 54 30.52 -8.95 4.75
CA MET A 54 31.44 -9.26 5.84
C MET A 54 32.72 -9.98 5.40
N LYS A 55 32.74 -10.56 4.17
CA LYS A 55 33.89 -11.26 3.60
C LYS A 55 34.62 -10.39 2.58
N ASP A 56 33.90 -9.88 1.60
CA ASP A 56 34.40 -8.99 0.55
C ASP A 56 33.31 -8.05 0.03
N PRO A 57 33.31 -6.77 0.44
CA PRO A 57 32.33 -5.76 0.02
C PRO A 57 32.30 -5.50 -1.49
N LYS A 58 33.39 -5.81 -2.20
CA LYS A 58 33.55 -5.54 -3.64
C LYS A 58 33.07 -6.69 -4.52
N THR A 59 32.55 -7.76 -3.94
CA THR A 59 31.97 -8.88 -4.70
C THR A 59 30.81 -8.39 -5.56
N PRO A 60 30.75 -8.70 -6.87
CA PRO A 60 29.60 -8.37 -7.72
C PRO A 60 28.35 -9.13 -7.28
N VAL A 61 27.17 -8.46 -7.36
CA VAL A 61 25.87 -9.05 -7.01
C VAL A 61 25.50 -10.22 -7.95
N ALA A 62 25.98 -10.21 -9.20
CA ALA A 62 25.68 -11.25 -10.20
C ALA A 62 25.88 -12.70 -9.71
N GLY A 63 26.81 -12.94 -8.79
CA GLY A 63 27.09 -14.27 -8.22
C GLY A 63 26.14 -14.74 -7.13
N MET A 64 25.14 -13.91 -6.74
CA MET A 64 24.28 -14.12 -5.58
C MET A 64 22.79 -14.10 -5.94
N VAL A 65 22.47 -14.09 -7.23
CA VAL A 65 21.10 -13.92 -7.73
C VAL A 65 20.32 -15.23 -7.58
N ASP A 66 19.26 -15.18 -6.81
CA ASP A 66 18.28 -16.25 -6.68
C ASP A 66 17.23 -16.15 -7.78
N LYS A 67 16.55 -17.28 -8.05
CA LYS A 67 15.50 -17.36 -9.05
C LYS A 67 14.31 -16.46 -8.69
N ALA A 68 13.81 -15.68 -9.65
CA ALA A 68 12.50 -15.00 -9.56
C ALA A 68 11.41 -15.84 -10.23
N ILE A 69 10.16 -15.65 -9.78
CA ILE A 69 8.97 -16.09 -10.51
C ILE A 69 8.62 -14.99 -11.49
N VAL A 70 8.33 -15.36 -12.74
CA VAL A 70 7.75 -14.46 -13.73
C VAL A 70 6.29 -14.85 -13.92
N THR A 71 5.39 -13.87 -13.98
CA THR A 71 3.95 -14.02 -14.15
C THR A 71 3.39 -12.94 -15.07
N HIS A 72 2.14 -13.09 -15.50
CA HIS A 72 1.40 -12.11 -16.30
C HIS A 72 0.29 -11.45 -15.46
N PRO A 73 -0.16 -10.22 -15.80
CA PRO A 73 -1.22 -9.52 -15.07
C PRO A 73 -2.54 -10.30 -15.01
N THR A 74 -2.83 -11.08 -16.03
CA THR A 74 -4.07 -11.88 -16.13
C THR A 74 -4.02 -13.21 -15.40
N LYS A 75 -2.89 -13.54 -14.74
CA LYS A 75 -2.74 -14.80 -14.01
C LYS A 75 -3.56 -14.77 -12.73
N ASP A 76 -4.25 -15.88 -12.46
CA ASP A 76 -4.99 -16.06 -11.22
C ASP A 76 -4.08 -15.93 -9.99
N VAL A 77 -4.50 -15.07 -9.04
CA VAL A 77 -3.73 -14.71 -7.86
C VAL A 77 -3.54 -15.92 -6.94
N SER A 78 -4.55 -16.79 -6.81
CA SER A 78 -4.47 -17.98 -5.96
C SER A 78 -3.46 -19.00 -6.51
N GLU A 79 -3.40 -19.17 -7.84
CA GLU A 79 -2.39 -20.02 -8.47
C GLU A 79 -0.98 -19.45 -8.31
N LEU A 80 -0.83 -18.13 -8.41
CA LEU A 80 0.44 -17.45 -8.18
C LEU A 80 0.90 -17.66 -6.74
N LEU A 81 0.04 -17.43 -5.76
CA LEU A 81 0.33 -17.63 -4.34
C LEU A 81 0.78 -19.07 -4.05
N GLN A 82 0.04 -20.07 -4.55
CA GLN A 82 0.41 -21.48 -4.39
C GLN A 82 1.79 -21.79 -5.00
N ARG A 83 2.11 -21.19 -6.15
CA ARG A 83 3.42 -21.35 -6.79
C ARG A 83 4.53 -20.71 -5.94
N MET A 84 4.32 -19.49 -5.44
CA MET A 84 5.26 -18.77 -4.59
C MET A 84 5.54 -19.56 -3.31
N GLN A 85 4.51 -20.10 -2.64
CA GLN A 85 4.64 -20.95 -1.46
C GLN A 85 5.40 -22.25 -1.75
N ARG A 86 5.06 -22.93 -2.84
CA ARG A 86 5.70 -24.20 -3.22
C ARG A 86 7.18 -24.03 -3.56
N GLU A 87 7.52 -22.94 -4.28
CA GLU A 87 8.88 -22.63 -4.70
C GLU A 87 9.66 -21.85 -3.62
N LYS A 88 9.00 -21.43 -2.53
CA LYS A 88 9.54 -20.60 -1.43
C LYS A 88 10.13 -19.27 -1.95
N ILE A 89 9.48 -18.68 -2.93
CA ILE A 89 9.85 -17.40 -3.54
C ILE A 89 8.79 -16.38 -3.13
N HIS A 90 9.20 -15.29 -2.49
CA HIS A 90 8.32 -14.30 -1.88
C HIS A 90 8.01 -13.10 -2.79
N MET A 91 8.60 -13.04 -3.99
CA MET A 91 8.40 -11.95 -4.93
C MET A 91 8.33 -12.50 -6.36
N ALA A 92 7.36 -12.02 -7.14
CA ALA A 92 7.23 -12.33 -8.54
C ALA A 92 7.35 -11.06 -9.39
N VAL A 93 7.91 -11.20 -10.59
CA VAL A 93 7.98 -10.15 -11.60
C VAL A 93 6.78 -10.30 -12.53
N VAL A 94 6.04 -9.21 -12.73
CA VAL A 94 4.89 -9.15 -13.62
C VAL A 94 5.36 -8.59 -14.96
N VAL A 95 5.14 -9.34 -16.04
CA VAL A 95 5.52 -8.94 -17.39
C VAL A 95 4.32 -8.93 -18.31
N ASP A 96 4.31 -8.03 -19.29
CA ASP A 96 3.32 -7.96 -20.34
C ASP A 96 3.53 -9.05 -21.42
N GLU A 97 2.69 -9.05 -22.46
CA GLU A 97 2.76 -9.98 -23.60
C GLU A 97 4.00 -9.78 -24.50
N TYR A 98 4.71 -8.67 -24.34
CA TYR A 98 5.96 -8.36 -25.04
C TYR A 98 7.19 -8.70 -24.22
N GLY A 99 7.02 -9.14 -22.97
CA GLY A 99 8.07 -9.45 -22.03
C GLY A 99 8.61 -8.24 -21.27
N GLN A 100 7.95 -7.07 -21.34
CA GLN A 100 8.34 -5.88 -20.61
C GLN A 100 7.84 -5.97 -19.16
N THR A 101 8.64 -5.53 -18.21
CA THR A 101 8.28 -5.52 -16.80
C THR A 101 7.23 -4.44 -16.53
N GLU A 102 6.04 -4.84 -16.10
CA GLU A 102 4.98 -3.94 -15.64
C GLU A 102 5.09 -3.62 -14.15
N GLY A 103 5.61 -4.56 -13.36
CA GLY A 103 5.71 -4.39 -11.93
C GLY A 103 6.29 -5.62 -11.22
N ILE A 104 6.22 -5.58 -9.90
CA ILE A 104 6.49 -6.71 -9.02
C ILE A 104 5.31 -6.90 -8.07
N VAL A 105 5.11 -8.13 -7.62
CA VAL A 105 4.14 -8.48 -6.58
C VAL A 105 4.82 -9.36 -5.54
N THR A 106 4.59 -9.07 -4.26
CA THR A 106 5.10 -9.86 -3.14
C THR A 106 4.04 -10.82 -2.61
N MET A 107 4.46 -11.82 -1.85
CA MET A 107 3.51 -12.73 -1.17
C MET A 107 2.70 -11.97 -0.12
N GLU A 108 3.33 -11.01 0.51
CA GLU A 108 2.75 -10.10 1.48
C GLU A 108 1.61 -9.29 0.84
N ASP A 109 1.81 -8.66 -0.33
CA ASP A 109 0.77 -7.93 -1.08
C ASP A 109 -0.45 -8.82 -1.40
N ILE A 110 -0.20 -10.08 -1.79
CA ILE A 110 -1.28 -11.04 -2.12
C ILE A 110 -2.06 -11.44 -0.86
N LEU A 111 -1.36 -11.64 0.25
CA LEU A 111 -2.01 -12.00 1.52
C LEU A 111 -2.83 -10.84 2.07
N GLU A 112 -2.34 -9.62 1.95
CA GLU A 112 -3.06 -8.41 2.33
C GLU A 112 -4.38 -8.28 1.56
N GLU A 113 -4.38 -8.51 0.25
CA GLU A 113 -5.60 -8.49 -0.58
C GLU A 113 -6.62 -9.60 -0.22
N ILE A 114 -6.15 -10.77 0.24
CA ILE A 114 -7.03 -11.91 0.56
C ILE A 114 -7.56 -11.83 2.00
N VAL A 115 -6.76 -11.35 2.94
CA VAL A 115 -7.03 -11.43 4.39
C VAL A 115 -7.44 -10.06 4.96
N GLY A 116 -7.23 -8.98 4.18
CA GLY A 116 -7.22 -7.61 4.71
C GLY A 116 -5.94 -7.33 5.50
N ASN A 117 -5.79 -6.13 6.02
CA ASN A 117 -4.63 -5.75 6.82
C ASN A 117 -4.42 -6.73 7.99
N ILE A 118 -3.38 -7.57 7.88
CA ILE A 118 -2.91 -8.35 9.03
C ILE A 118 -2.09 -7.38 9.87
N LEU A 119 -2.69 -6.88 10.95
CA LEU A 119 -1.99 -6.08 11.95
C LEU A 119 -0.81 -6.90 12.47
N ASP A 120 0.43 -6.47 12.20
CA ASP A 120 1.63 -7.02 12.83
C ASP A 120 1.66 -6.55 14.29
N GLU A 121 2.07 -7.42 15.23
CA GLU A 121 2.20 -7.09 16.66
C GLU A 121 3.19 -5.94 16.94
N HIS A 122 3.86 -5.43 15.91
CA HIS A 122 4.83 -4.32 15.94
C HIS A 122 4.48 -3.13 15.05
N ASP A 123 3.32 -3.17 14.37
CA ASP A 123 2.81 -1.95 13.76
C ASP A 123 2.40 -1.02 14.91
N GLU A 124 3.04 0.14 14.96
CA GLU A 124 2.48 1.26 15.74
C GLU A 124 1.05 1.40 15.27
N GLU A 125 0.10 1.28 16.20
CA GLU A 125 -1.35 1.34 15.95
C GLU A 125 -1.62 2.42 14.89
N GLN A 126 -1.80 1.98 13.62
CA GLN A 126 -2.44 2.86 12.66
C GLN A 126 -3.81 3.13 13.28
N PRO A 127 -4.18 4.38 13.53
CA PRO A 127 -5.47 4.66 14.14
C PRO A 127 -6.53 3.95 13.30
N GLU A 128 -7.35 3.10 13.96
CA GLU A 128 -8.48 2.42 13.32
C GLU A 128 -9.16 3.43 12.39
N GLU A 129 -9.37 3.07 11.12
CA GLU A 129 -9.97 3.97 10.13
C GLU A 129 -11.26 4.59 10.66
N ILE A 130 -11.94 3.89 11.58
CA ILE A 130 -13.13 4.35 12.30
C ILE A 130 -12.98 4.09 13.80
N GLN A 131 -12.74 5.14 14.57
CA GLN A 131 -12.63 5.09 16.02
C GLN A 131 -13.91 5.58 16.69
N LYS A 132 -14.60 4.72 17.41
CA LYS A 132 -15.74 5.12 18.23
C LYS A 132 -15.30 5.87 19.48
N GLN A 133 -15.58 7.17 19.55
CA GLN A 133 -15.23 8.03 20.69
C GLN A 133 -16.30 7.99 21.78
N SER A 134 -17.57 7.88 21.41
CA SER A 134 -18.71 7.74 22.33
C SER A 134 -19.86 7.00 21.64
N GLU A 135 -21.05 6.94 22.27
CA GLU A 135 -22.23 6.28 21.71
C GLU A 135 -22.71 6.95 20.41
N ASP A 136 -22.54 8.28 20.31
CA ASP A 136 -23.00 9.10 19.19
C ASP A 136 -21.87 9.81 18.43
N GLU A 137 -20.59 9.47 18.69
CA GLU A 137 -19.45 10.20 18.14
C GLU A 137 -18.35 9.25 17.65
N TYR A 138 -17.89 9.48 16.41
CA TYR A 138 -16.85 8.71 15.73
C TYR A 138 -15.75 9.65 15.22
N LEU A 139 -14.52 9.20 15.25
CA LEU A 139 -13.39 9.81 14.56
C LEU A 139 -12.99 8.87 13.42
N VAL A 140 -13.01 9.38 12.19
CA VAL A 140 -12.90 8.57 10.96
C VAL A 140 -11.76 9.09 10.10
N ASP A 141 -10.94 8.18 9.54
CA ASP A 141 -9.97 8.53 8.51
C ASP A 141 -10.69 8.96 7.22
N GLY A 142 -10.20 9.99 6.55
CA GLY A 142 -10.77 10.46 5.29
C GLY A 142 -10.67 9.44 4.15
N GLY A 143 -9.77 8.47 4.25
CA GLY A 143 -9.61 7.36 3.32
C GLY A 143 -10.55 6.19 3.58
N ALA A 144 -11.25 6.14 4.72
CA ALA A 144 -12.22 5.10 5.03
C ALA A 144 -13.30 4.99 3.94
N THR A 145 -13.73 3.77 3.66
CA THR A 145 -14.73 3.54 2.61
C THR A 145 -16.13 3.96 3.06
N LEU A 146 -16.96 4.40 2.11
CA LEU A 146 -18.36 4.73 2.41
C LEU A 146 -19.15 3.47 2.76
N GLU A 147 -18.82 2.31 2.20
CA GLU A 147 -19.45 1.03 2.51
C GLU A 147 -19.30 0.68 4.01
N ASP A 148 -18.11 0.86 4.58
CA ASP A 148 -17.86 0.63 6.01
C ASP A 148 -18.66 1.61 6.90
N LEU A 149 -18.83 2.86 6.43
CA LEU A 149 -19.65 3.84 7.12
C LEU A 149 -21.13 3.54 7.01
N GLU A 150 -21.64 3.09 5.87
CA GLU A 150 -23.03 2.66 5.68
C GLU A 150 -23.41 1.57 6.67
N ASP A 151 -22.54 0.55 6.77
CA ASP A 151 -22.74 -0.57 7.70
C ASP A 151 -22.73 -0.13 9.16
N LEU A 152 -21.86 0.83 9.51
CA LEU A 152 -21.72 1.30 10.88
C LEU A 152 -22.83 2.25 11.31
N LEU A 153 -23.17 3.24 10.45
CA LEU A 153 -24.10 4.33 10.77
C LEU A 153 -25.56 4.00 10.42
N GLY A 154 -25.77 3.00 9.53
CA GLY A 154 -27.09 2.62 9.04
C GLY A 154 -27.71 3.67 8.11
N ILE A 155 -26.88 4.32 7.32
CA ILE A 155 -27.26 5.33 6.31
C ILE A 155 -26.85 4.85 4.92
N GLU A 156 -27.33 5.49 3.85
CA GLU A 156 -26.94 5.21 2.47
C GLU A 156 -26.30 6.48 1.88
N PHE A 157 -25.11 6.35 1.27
CA PHE A 157 -24.48 7.45 0.53
C PHE A 157 -24.96 7.50 -0.92
N PRO A 158 -24.83 8.64 -1.63
CA PRO A 158 -25.22 8.75 -3.03
C PRO A 158 -24.36 7.81 -3.90
N ASP A 159 -24.99 7.19 -4.91
CA ASP A 159 -24.31 6.38 -5.94
C ASP A 159 -23.63 7.32 -6.96
N GLU A 160 -22.47 7.90 -6.61
CA GLU A 160 -21.69 8.85 -7.38
C GLU A 160 -20.24 8.33 -7.54
N ASP A 161 -19.39 9.03 -8.30
CA ASP A 161 -18.02 8.62 -8.63
C ASP A 161 -17.01 8.80 -7.46
N PHE A 162 -17.40 8.50 -6.22
CA PHE A 162 -16.52 8.53 -5.04
C PHE A 162 -16.79 7.35 -4.11
N GLU A 163 -15.73 6.79 -3.53
CA GLU A 163 -15.79 5.59 -2.69
C GLU A 163 -15.34 5.86 -1.24
N THR A 164 -14.82 7.06 -0.94
CA THR A 164 -14.23 7.39 0.36
C THR A 164 -14.92 8.57 1.04
N VAL A 165 -14.79 8.66 2.37
CA VAL A 165 -15.30 9.78 3.19
C VAL A 165 -14.76 11.13 2.69
N ASN A 166 -13.47 11.21 2.36
CA ASN A 166 -12.88 12.41 1.77
C ASN A 166 -13.57 12.77 0.44
N GLY A 167 -13.81 11.79 -0.43
CA GLY A 167 -14.48 12.01 -1.72
C GLY A 167 -15.88 12.57 -1.54
N PHE A 168 -16.68 11.96 -0.66
CA PHE A 168 -18.02 12.43 -0.32
C PHE A 168 -18.03 13.86 0.22
N LEU A 169 -17.14 14.16 1.18
CA LEU A 169 -17.09 15.50 1.77
C LEU A 169 -16.62 16.58 0.79
N LEU A 170 -15.71 16.25 -0.13
CA LEU A 170 -15.30 17.16 -1.21
C LEU A 170 -16.46 17.43 -2.18
N TYR A 171 -17.23 16.40 -2.51
CA TYR A 171 -18.40 16.52 -3.36
C TYR A 171 -19.44 17.46 -2.74
N GLU A 172 -19.82 17.22 -1.48
CA GLU A 172 -20.79 18.04 -0.75
C GLU A 172 -20.30 19.47 -0.48
N HIS A 173 -18.99 19.63 -0.22
CA HIS A 173 -18.39 20.96 -0.02
C HIS A 173 -18.28 21.78 -1.33
N GLY A 174 -18.21 21.11 -2.48
CA GLY A 174 -18.20 21.71 -3.80
C GLY A 174 -16.89 22.37 -4.22
N ARG A 175 -15.82 22.29 -3.42
CA ARG A 175 -14.48 22.78 -3.72
C ARG A 175 -13.42 22.06 -2.88
N LEU A 176 -12.14 22.21 -3.26
CA LEU A 176 -11.03 21.73 -2.43
C LEU A 176 -10.91 22.60 -1.17
N PRO A 177 -10.81 21.99 0.02
CA PRO A 177 -10.66 22.73 1.27
C PRO A 177 -9.21 23.24 1.43
N GLU A 178 -9.07 24.37 2.14
CA GLU A 178 -7.77 24.90 2.51
C GLU A 178 -7.29 24.30 3.84
N GLU A 179 -5.97 24.27 4.05
CA GLU A 179 -5.39 23.80 5.30
C GLU A 179 -5.88 24.64 6.50
N GLY A 180 -6.43 23.97 7.53
CA GLY A 180 -7.00 24.64 8.70
C GLY A 180 -8.41 25.22 8.49
N GLU A 181 -9.03 24.99 7.34
CA GLU A 181 -10.42 25.36 7.10
C GLU A 181 -11.36 24.57 8.02
N SER A 182 -12.39 25.23 8.53
CA SER A 182 -13.44 24.58 9.33
C SER A 182 -14.79 24.72 8.62
N PHE A 183 -15.41 23.59 8.30
CA PHE A 183 -16.76 23.53 7.77
C PHE A 183 -17.47 22.29 8.33
N LYS A 184 -18.78 22.22 8.14
CA LYS A 184 -19.60 21.07 8.54
C LYS A 184 -20.56 20.69 7.42
N ILE A 185 -20.85 19.41 7.32
CA ILE A 185 -21.85 18.84 6.42
C ILE A 185 -22.83 18.04 7.27
N GLU A 186 -24.10 18.28 7.09
CA GLU A 186 -25.16 17.51 7.73
C GLU A 186 -25.77 16.56 6.70
N TYR A 187 -25.73 15.26 6.98
CA TYR A 187 -26.23 14.23 6.08
C TYR A 187 -26.89 13.08 6.83
N GLN A 188 -28.13 12.76 6.50
CA GLN A 188 -28.93 11.67 7.05
C GLN A 188 -28.89 11.54 8.59
N GLY A 189 -28.98 12.66 9.31
CA GLY A 189 -29.01 12.68 10.78
C GLY A 189 -27.63 12.64 11.44
N TYR A 190 -26.56 12.81 10.68
CA TYR A 190 -25.20 12.94 11.18
C TYR A 190 -24.58 14.26 10.74
N GLU A 191 -23.70 14.80 11.57
CA GLU A 191 -22.86 15.96 11.30
C GLU A 191 -21.42 15.49 11.07
N PHE A 192 -20.84 15.87 9.95
CA PHE A 192 -19.45 15.56 9.54
C PHE A 192 -18.63 16.84 9.62
N ILE A 193 -17.58 16.84 10.44
CA ILE A 193 -16.68 17.97 10.64
C ILE A 193 -15.24 17.53 10.35
N PRO A 194 -14.58 18.06 9.31
CA PRO A 194 -13.16 17.85 9.12
C PRO A 194 -12.35 18.35 10.31
N VAL A 195 -11.55 17.50 10.91
CA VAL A 195 -10.66 17.81 12.05
C VAL A 195 -9.26 18.11 11.59
N LYS A 196 -8.82 17.41 10.53
CA LYS A 196 -7.47 17.57 9.96
C LYS A 196 -7.54 17.60 8.44
N ILE A 197 -6.96 18.65 7.85
CA ILE A 197 -6.85 18.84 6.39
C ILE A 197 -5.37 19.08 6.07
N GLU A 198 -4.81 18.30 5.14
CA GLU A 198 -3.44 18.41 4.66
C GLU A 198 -3.43 18.26 3.13
N ASP A 199 -2.66 19.09 2.44
CA ASP A 199 -2.53 19.06 0.98
C ASP A 199 -3.89 19.06 0.23
N ASN A 200 -4.85 19.89 0.69
CA ASN A 200 -6.23 19.96 0.18
C ASN A 200 -7.05 18.66 0.29
N ARG A 201 -6.60 17.72 1.14
CA ARG A 201 -7.30 16.46 1.45
C ARG A 201 -7.75 16.46 2.90
N ILE A 202 -8.93 15.93 3.14
CA ILE A 202 -9.45 15.71 4.47
C ILE A 202 -8.86 14.39 4.98
N ILE A 203 -8.02 14.49 6.01
CA ILE A 203 -7.32 13.33 6.60
C ILE A 203 -8.14 12.72 7.72
N THR A 204 -8.80 13.56 8.55
CA THR A 204 -9.56 13.06 9.70
C THR A 204 -10.86 13.82 9.80
N VAL A 205 -11.95 13.08 10.02
CA VAL A 205 -13.31 13.57 10.12
C VAL A 205 -13.91 13.16 11.46
N LYS A 206 -14.53 14.09 12.14
CA LYS A 206 -15.39 13.81 13.28
C LYS A 206 -16.83 13.69 12.79
N ILE A 207 -17.48 12.57 13.12
CA ILE A 207 -18.88 12.31 12.79
C ILE A 207 -19.67 12.25 14.09
N THR A 208 -20.76 13.02 14.16
CA THR A 208 -21.60 13.09 15.35
C THR A 208 -23.07 12.88 14.97
N LYS A 209 -23.75 11.99 15.65
CA LYS A 209 -25.19 11.77 15.46
C LYS A 209 -25.99 12.97 15.97
N LEU A 210 -26.80 13.55 15.11
CA LEU A 210 -27.70 14.65 15.48
C LEU A 210 -28.89 14.11 16.30
N LYS A 211 -29.19 14.78 17.39
CA LYS A 211 -30.41 14.44 18.16
C LYS A 211 -31.61 14.93 17.39
N GLU A 212 -32.60 14.07 17.23
CA GLU A 212 -33.92 14.52 16.75
C GLU A 212 -34.44 15.57 17.74
N GLU A 213 -34.70 16.80 17.27
CA GLU A 213 -35.45 17.78 18.05
C GLU A 213 -36.88 17.29 18.18
N GLU A 214 -37.32 17.03 19.41
CA GLU A 214 -38.73 16.74 19.75
C GLU A 214 -39.62 17.95 19.53
#